data_a7f65531b3db47c84443c5a301721d3e
#
_entry.id   a7f65531b3db47c84443c5a301721d3e
#
_cell.length_a   1.000
_cell.length_b   1.000
_cell.length_c   1.000
_cell.angle_alpha   90.00
_cell.angle_beta   90.00
_cell.angle_gamma   90.00
#
_symmetry.space_group_name_H-M   'P 1'
#
loop_
_entity.id
_entity.type
_entity.pdbx_description
1 polymer ?
#
loop_
_entity_poly.entity_id
_entity_poly.type
_entity_poly.pdbx_seq_one_letter_code
_entity_poly.pdbx_strand_id
1 'polypeptide(L)'
;MIACSGPRGMVKIEPNGNEAAPEDSLEYELIVMDPGFETWYMLQNTPARYRSQEYYEGWNQQYVSAWNYLATQPGRRSFFQTIMGYEPGEDYGFELNHKLFYYFQYVEQVLRIPILDHRPVGVVF
;
A
#
# COMPACT_ATOMS: atom_id res chain seq x y z
N MET A 1 8.10 28.81 -7.09
CA MET A 1 8.46 28.05 -7.18
C MET A 1 7.95 27.07 -7.01
N ILE A 2 7.90 26.37 -7.23
CA ILE A 2 7.41 25.41 -7.22
C ILE A 2 7.71 24.51 -6.55
N ALA A 3 7.15 24.35 -5.92
CA ALA A 3 7.31 23.42 -5.18
C ALA A 3 7.31 22.23 -5.85
N CYS A 4 8.20 21.75 -6.04
CA CYS A 4 8.21 20.61 -6.50
C CYS A 4 7.86 19.74 -5.60
N SER A 5 6.74 19.44 -5.53
CA SER A 5 6.45 18.42 -4.82
C SER A 5 6.94 17.25 -5.44
N GLY A 6 7.86 16.65 -5.02
CA GLY A 6 8.22 15.34 -5.40
C GLY A 6 7.09 14.41 -5.12
N PRO A 7 7.20 13.17 -5.47
CA PRO A 7 6.17 12.20 -5.23
C PRO A 7 5.90 12.07 -3.74
N ARG A 8 4.68 11.88 -3.41
CA ARG A 8 4.29 11.68 -2.04
C ARG A 8 3.59 10.36 -1.92
N GLY A 9 3.82 9.70 -0.81
CA GLY A 9 3.15 8.45 -0.56
C GLY A 9 1.77 8.66 -0.02
N MET A 10 0.87 9.07 -0.86
CA MET A 10 -0.49 9.32 -0.47
C MET A 10 -1.35 8.14 -0.86
N VAL A 11 -1.75 7.40 0.14
CA VAL A 11 -2.55 6.22 -0.05
C VAL A 11 -3.62 6.21 1.01
N LYS A 12 -4.81 5.79 0.67
CA LYS A 12 -5.82 5.61 1.68
C LYS A 12 -6.74 4.45 1.33
N ILE A 13 -7.32 3.87 2.36
CA ILE A 13 -8.24 2.78 2.23
C ILE A 13 -9.61 3.30 2.60
N GLU A 14 -10.55 3.14 1.71
CA GLU A 14 -11.91 3.62 1.93
C GLU A 14 -12.90 2.53 1.67
N PRO A 15 -14.02 2.52 2.37
CA PRO A 15 -15.08 1.62 2.01
C PRO A 15 -15.56 1.94 0.61
N ASN A 16 -15.83 0.91 -0.15
CA ASN A 16 -16.37 1.10 -1.46
C ASN A 16 -17.80 1.59 -1.26
N GLY A 17 -18.12 2.68 -1.84
CA GLY A 17 -19.30 3.44 -1.48
C GLY A 17 -20.65 2.92 -1.88
N ASN A 18 -20.88 1.64 -1.81
CA ASN A 18 -22.21 1.12 -2.08
C ASN A 18 -23.02 1.13 -0.81
N GLU A 19 -23.77 2.16 -0.59
CA GLU A 19 -24.51 2.32 0.64
C GLU A 19 -25.62 1.29 0.80
N ALA A 20 -26.01 0.65 -0.26
CA ALA A 20 -27.05 -0.36 -0.17
C ALA A 20 -26.52 -1.71 0.30
N ALA A 21 -25.23 -1.88 0.39
CA ALA A 21 -24.68 -3.17 0.79
C ALA A 21 -24.79 -3.35 2.29
N PRO A 22 -25.08 -4.56 2.76
CA PRO A 22 -25.05 -4.84 4.19
C PRO A 22 -23.65 -4.64 4.75
N GLU A 23 -23.54 -4.34 6.02
CA GLU A 23 -22.25 -4.06 6.63
C GLU A 23 -21.29 -5.22 6.50
N ASP A 24 -21.77 -6.45 6.58
CA ASP A 24 -20.90 -7.60 6.49
C ASP A 24 -20.44 -7.88 5.07
N SER A 25 -20.94 -7.16 4.07
CA SER A 25 -20.43 -7.29 2.72
C SER A 25 -19.73 -6.03 2.31
N LEU A 26 -19.23 -5.26 3.25
CA LEU A 26 -18.54 -4.04 2.92
C LEU A 26 -17.25 -4.37 2.19
N GLU A 27 -17.02 -3.71 1.11
CA GLU A 27 -15.79 -3.85 0.35
C GLU A 27 -14.97 -2.60 0.51
N TYR A 28 -13.67 -2.76 0.43
CA TYR A 28 -12.76 -1.63 0.58
C TYR A 28 -11.99 -1.41 -0.70
N GLU A 29 -11.58 -0.19 -0.90
CA GLU A 29 -10.84 0.19 -2.08
C GLU A 29 -9.56 0.90 -1.67
N LEU A 30 -8.47 0.58 -2.35
CA LEU A 30 -7.20 1.23 -2.12
C LEU A 30 -7.02 2.33 -3.14
N ILE A 31 -6.87 3.54 -2.66
CA ILE A 31 -6.67 4.70 -3.52
C ILE A 31 -5.23 5.14 -3.40
N VAL A 32 -4.50 5.10 -4.51
CA VAL A 32 -3.09 5.50 -4.55
C VAL A 32 -3.00 6.73 -5.44
N MET A 33 -2.38 7.76 -4.91
CA MET A 33 -2.31 9.04 -5.62
C MET A 33 -1.12 9.17 -6.56
N ASP A 34 -0.40 8.11 -6.79
CA ASP A 34 0.74 8.13 -7.69
C ASP A 34 0.33 7.53 -9.03
N PRO A 35 0.22 8.34 -10.08
CA PRO A 35 -0.25 7.81 -11.36
C PRO A 35 0.70 6.77 -11.97
N GLY A 36 1.97 6.81 -11.65
CA GLY A 36 2.91 5.83 -12.18
C GLY A 36 2.70 4.45 -11.59
N PHE A 37 2.12 4.40 -10.40
CA PHE A 37 1.91 3.12 -9.75
C PHE A 37 0.91 2.25 -10.51
N GLU A 38 -0.18 2.83 -10.98
CA GLU A 38 -1.21 2.01 -11.63
C GLU A 38 -0.66 1.32 -12.88
N THR A 39 0.11 2.04 -13.67
CA THR A 39 0.69 1.47 -14.86
C THR A 39 1.66 0.35 -14.51
N TRP A 40 2.52 0.61 -13.53
CA TRP A 40 3.50 -0.40 -13.10
C TRP A 40 2.78 -1.63 -12.53
N TYR A 41 1.76 -1.41 -11.72
CA TYR A 41 1.04 -2.48 -11.07
C TYR A 41 0.38 -3.40 -12.08
N MET A 42 -0.18 -2.85 -13.14
CA MET A 42 -0.82 -3.67 -14.16
C MET A 42 0.15 -4.65 -14.77
N LEU A 43 1.41 -4.25 -14.90
CA LEU A 43 2.42 -5.13 -15.46
C LEU A 43 2.83 -6.25 -14.51
N GLN A 44 2.67 -6.00 -13.22
CA GLN A 44 3.08 -6.98 -12.20
C GLN A 44 1.94 -7.89 -11.77
N ASN A 45 0.72 -7.52 -12.05
CA ASN A 45 -0.44 -8.22 -11.52
C ASN A 45 -0.73 -9.46 -12.36
N THR A 46 -0.03 -10.52 -12.06
CA THR A 46 -0.10 -11.77 -12.78
C THR A 46 -0.53 -12.89 -11.84
N PRO A 47 -1.61 -13.60 -12.12
CA PRO A 47 -2.06 -14.63 -11.17
C PRO A 47 -1.02 -15.70 -10.86
N ALA A 48 -0.11 -15.96 -11.78
CA ALA A 48 0.93 -16.95 -11.52
C ALA A 48 1.86 -16.55 -10.39
N ARG A 49 1.88 -15.30 -10.00
CA ARG A 49 2.72 -14.82 -8.92
C ARG A 49 1.97 -14.62 -7.62
N TYR A 50 0.69 -14.95 -7.60
CA TYR A 50 -0.11 -14.70 -6.41
C TYR A 50 0.34 -15.54 -5.22
N ARG A 51 0.33 -14.93 -4.07
CA ARG A 51 0.50 -15.61 -2.80
C ARG A 51 -0.83 -15.54 -2.08
N SER A 52 -0.91 -16.11 -0.90
CA SER A 52 -2.16 -16.10 -0.16
C SER A 52 -2.47 -14.71 0.38
N GLN A 53 -3.73 -14.48 0.68
CA GLN A 53 -4.12 -13.23 1.31
C GLN A 53 -3.39 -13.07 2.64
N GLU A 54 -3.23 -14.14 3.41
CA GLU A 54 -2.54 -14.08 4.69
C GLU A 54 -1.07 -13.68 4.53
N TYR A 55 -0.44 -14.11 3.44
CA TYR A 55 0.93 -13.72 3.17
C TYR A 55 1.01 -12.20 3.02
N TYR A 56 0.12 -11.63 2.22
CA TYR A 56 0.13 -10.20 2.01
C TYR A 56 -0.27 -9.44 3.26
N GLU A 57 -1.23 -9.95 4.02
CA GLU A 57 -1.66 -9.30 5.24
C GLU A 57 -0.52 -9.19 6.25
N GLY A 58 0.23 -10.27 6.40
CA GLY A 58 1.34 -10.25 7.34
C GLY A 58 2.38 -9.20 7.00
N TRP A 59 2.74 -9.11 5.73
CA TRP A 59 3.70 -8.10 5.32
C TRP A 59 3.10 -6.71 5.39
N ASN A 60 1.83 -6.56 5.00
CA ASN A 60 1.20 -5.24 5.01
C ASN A 60 1.13 -4.67 6.42
N GLN A 61 0.89 -5.50 7.41
CA GLN A 61 0.87 -5.01 8.78
C GLN A 61 2.23 -4.44 9.17
N GLN A 62 3.30 -5.09 8.77
CA GLN A 62 4.64 -4.60 9.08
C GLN A 62 4.93 -3.31 8.30
N TYR A 63 4.56 -3.27 7.04
CA TYR A 63 4.79 -2.09 6.21
C TYR A 63 3.99 -0.89 6.71
N VAL A 64 2.74 -1.09 7.07
CA VAL A 64 1.90 0.02 7.54
C VAL A 64 2.45 0.56 8.85
N SER A 65 2.87 -0.30 9.76
CA SER A 65 3.43 0.15 11.02
C SER A 65 4.70 0.96 10.79
N ALA A 66 5.58 0.46 9.92
CA ALA A 66 6.82 1.17 9.62
C ALA A 66 6.55 2.49 8.91
N TRP A 67 5.61 2.48 7.98
CA TRP A 67 5.24 3.69 7.24
C TRP A 67 4.74 4.77 8.18
N ASN A 68 3.82 4.41 9.05
CA ASN A 68 3.24 5.40 9.95
C ASN A 68 4.27 5.90 10.97
N TYR A 69 5.20 5.04 11.37
CA TYR A 69 6.30 5.48 12.21
C TYR A 69 7.15 6.52 11.46
N LEU A 70 7.51 6.23 10.21
CA LEU A 70 8.32 7.15 9.43
C LEU A 70 7.60 8.48 9.19
N ALA A 71 6.29 8.45 9.08
CA ALA A 71 5.52 9.66 8.88
C ALA A 71 5.60 10.60 10.07
N THR A 72 5.93 10.08 11.25
CA THR A 72 6.03 10.92 12.43
C THR A 72 7.43 11.44 12.69
N GLN A 73 8.43 11.01 11.89
CA GLN A 73 9.81 11.38 12.17
C GLN A 73 10.13 12.72 11.54
N PRO A 74 10.62 13.67 12.35
CA PRO A 74 11.00 14.98 11.79
C PRO A 74 12.16 14.73 10.86
N GLY A 75 12.29 15.34 9.81
CA GLY A 75 13.38 15.14 8.91
C GLY A 75 13.14 14.07 7.85
N ARG A 76 12.08 13.30 8.00
CA ARG A 76 11.78 12.37 6.98
C ARG A 76 10.88 13.05 6.06
N ARG A 77 11.13 13.50 5.14
CA ARG A 77 10.56 14.14 4.23
C ARG A 77 9.20 14.04 4.08
N SER A 78 8.62 14.76 3.38
CA SER A 78 7.21 14.83 3.14
C SER A 78 6.69 13.68 2.33
N PHE A 79 7.55 12.75 1.95
CA PHE A 79 7.04 11.60 1.22
C PHE A 79 6.08 10.78 2.08
N PHE A 80 6.47 10.50 3.32
CA PHE A 80 5.63 9.67 4.17
C PHE A 80 4.54 10.51 4.82
N GLN A 81 3.32 10.33 4.36
CA GLN A 81 2.18 10.95 5.01
C GLN A 81 1.40 9.85 5.68
N THR A 82 0.91 10.13 6.87
CA THR A 82 0.21 9.11 7.62
C THR A 82 -0.86 8.49 6.78
N ILE A 83 -0.91 7.19 6.73
CA ILE A 83 -1.84 6.52 6.03
C ILE A 83 -2.68 6.02 7.01
N MET A 84 -3.52 5.55 6.93
CA MET A 84 -4.26 4.74 6.23
C MET A 84 -5.12 4.04 7.18
N GLY A 85 -6.18 3.76 6.91
CA GLY A 85 -7.03 3.02 7.73
C GLY A 85 -6.82 1.52 7.64
N TYR A 86 -5.62 1.04 7.70
CA TYR A 86 -5.38 -0.40 7.65
C TYR A 86 -5.36 -0.94 9.08
N GLU A 87 -6.40 -1.68 9.44
CA GLU A 87 -6.55 -2.17 10.80
C GLU A 87 -6.26 -3.66 10.86
N PRO A 88 -5.39 -4.10 11.76
CA PRO A 88 -5.16 -5.53 11.93
C PRO A 88 -6.47 -6.19 12.36
N GLY A 89 -6.76 -7.30 11.79
CA GLY A 89 -7.99 -8.01 12.14
C GLY A 89 -9.16 -7.69 11.24
N GLU A 90 -9.05 -6.66 10.43
CA GLU A 90 -10.11 -6.35 9.49
C GLU A 90 -9.81 -7.06 8.18
N ASP A 91 -10.84 -7.65 7.57
CA ASP A 91 -10.66 -8.38 6.32
C ASP A 91 -10.90 -7.44 5.15
N TYR A 92 -9.82 -7.00 4.53
CA TYR A 92 -9.93 -6.10 3.37
C TYR A 92 -9.96 -6.87 2.05
N GLY A 93 -9.87 -8.19 2.09
CA GLY A 93 -9.95 -9.00 0.89
C GLY A 93 -8.60 -9.18 0.21
N PHE A 94 -8.58 -10.10 -0.75
CA PHE A 94 -7.35 -10.46 -1.44
C PHE A 94 -6.84 -9.31 -2.30
N GLU A 95 -7.73 -8.72 -3.09
CA GLU A 95 -7.29 -7.72 -4.06
C GLU A 95 -6.68 -6.49 -3.42
N LEU A 96 -7.30 -6.00 -2.34
CA LEU A 96 -6.76 -4.84 -1.68
C LEU A 96 -5.41 -5.16 -1.06
N ASN A 97 -5.30 -6.31 -0.42
CA ASN A 97 -4.04 -6.68 0.23
C ASN A 97 -2.94 -6.89 -0.79
N HIS A 98 -3.28 -7.49 -1.93
CA HIS A 98 -2.31 -7.69 -3.02
C HIS A 98 -1.82 -6.34 -3.54
N LYS A 99 -2.75 -5.43 -3.80
CA LYS A 99 -2.40 -4.12 -4.35
C LYS A 99 -1.58 -3.30 -3.36
N LEU A 100 -1.97 -3.34 -2.08
CA LEU A 100 -1.24 -2.60 -1.06
C LEU A 100 0.19 -3.13 -0.92
N PHE A 101 0.33 -4.45 -0.89
CA PHE A 101 1.66 -5.06 -0.81
C PHE A 101 2.53 -4.61 -1.99
N TYR A 102 1.96 -4.62 -3.19
CA TYR A 102 2.72 -4.22 -4.37
C TYR A 102 3.02 -2.71 -4.35
N TYR A 103 2.14 -1.92 -3.76
CA TYR A 103 2.45 -0.51 -3.62
C TYR A 103 3.70 -0.31 -2.76
N PHE A 104 3.82 -1.06 -1.68
CA PHE A 104 5.02 -0.96 -0.85
C PHE A 104 6.27 -1.43 -1.61
N GLN A 105 6.13 -2.45 -2.44
CA GLN A 105 7.26 -2.89 -3.27
C GLN A 105 7.64 -1.80 -4.28
N TYR A 106 6.64 -1.14 -4.84
CA TYR A 106 6.88 -0.05 -5.77
C TYR A 106 7.66 1.08 -5.10
N VAL A 107 7.27 1.44 -3.91
CA VAL A 107 7.95 2.50 -3.17
C VAL A 107 9.40 2.12 -2.91
N GLU A 108 9.63 0.89 -2.48
CA GLU A 108 10.99 0.47 -2.14
C GLU A 108 11.85 0.20 -3.37
N GLN A 109 11.30 -0.38 -4.40
CA GLN A 109 12.10 -0.85 -5.52
C GLN A 109 12.10 0.06 -6.72
N VAL A 110 11.04 0.78 -6.97
CA VAL A 110 10.97 1.70 -8.09
C VAL A 110 11.34 3.12 -7.66
N LEU A 111 10.72 3.58 -6.57
CA LEU A 111 11.00 4.93 -6.07
C LEU A 111 12.27 4.96 -5.21
N ARG A 112 12.75 3.80 -4.81
CA ARG A 112 13.99 3.66 -4.03
C ARG A 112 13.90 4.35 -2.67
N ILE A 113 12.74 4.27 -2.03
CA ILE A 113 12.53 4.83 -0.72
C ILE A 113 12.33 3.69 0.25
N PRO A 114 13.27 3.44 1.17
CA PRO A 114 13.18 2.28 2.07
C PRO A 114 12.10 2.45 3.13
N ILE A 115 11.40 1.38 3.41
CA ILE A 115 10.38 1.35 4.45
C ILE A 115 10.79 0.37 5.54
N LEU A 116 11.12 -0.86 5.15
CA LEU A 116 11.52 -1.88 6.11
C LEU A 116 13.00 -2.18 6.00
N ASP A 117 13.59 -2.63 7.10
CA ASP A 117 14.99 -3.03 7.10
C ASP A 117 15.17 -4.34 6.36
N HIS A 118 14.16 -5.18 6.33
CA HIS A 118 14.23 -6.47 5.64
C HIS A 118 13.06 -6.56 4.67
N ARG A 119 13.22 -7.31 3.63
CA ARG A 119 12.22 -7.39 2.58
C ARG A 119 11.68 -8.78 2.41
N PRO A 120 10.49 -8.92 1.84
CA PRO A 120 9.98 -10.24 1.52
C PRO A 120 10.92 -10.97 0.57
N VAL A 121 11.13 -12.25 0.84
CA VAL A 121 12.02 -13.05 0.03
C VAL A 121 11.25 -13.59 -1.17
N GLY A 122 11.88 -13.60 -2.32
CA GLY A 122 11.25 -14.18 -3.50
C GLY A 122 10.38 -13.26 -4.31
N VAL A 123 10.35 -11.98 -3.95
CA VAL A 123 9.61 -11.00 -4.73
C VAL A 123 10.60 -10.37 -5.70
N VAL A 124 10.42 -10.62 -6.98
CA VAL A 124 11.31 -10.14 -8.00
C VAL A 124 10.51 -9.42 -9.05
N PHE A 125 10.92 -8.26 -9.41
CA PHE A 125 10.24 -7.46 -10.43
C PHE A 125 11.16 -7.10 -11.57
#